data_213a2351d99fd1ec7f46038635dfbc77
#
_entry.id   213a2351d99fd1ec7f46038635dfbc77
#
_cell.length_a   1.000
_cell.length_b   1.000
_cell.length_c   1.000
_cell.angle_alpha   90.00
_cell.angle_beta   90.00
_cell.angle_gamma   90.00
#
_symmetry.space_group_name_H-M   'P 1'
#
loop_
_entity.id
_entity.type
_entity.pdbx_description
1 polymer ?
#
loop_
_entity_poly.entity_id
_entity_poly.type
_entity_poly.pdbx_seq_one_letter_code
_entity_poly.pdbx_strand_id
1 'polypeptide(L)'
;MPRIRPSALIKAYRDNPLLPLLLKECRTLESARNELRWLREHALRTSQTRTRQQPEPNPTRPEWKMHLISMCRQRSRGYPLQYILGDQPFGDLEILCRPGVLIPRPDTESYVIQAAKLVEQMAMTTAMSSESSSTDKIDPKPLRILDLCTGTGCITLLLHALLSPRFKHLRVMGIDISSKALSLARKNLDHNLQQGLLTHRASTDIQFHRADVLGLPTGGGGSGGGDDDDEGIPNVEKILSEYFDQPGETGTSEDAPLDLEPGCDLLISNPPYISTSDFRNGTTARSVRLFEPKLALVPPPPPPQSRQSPTPTPAMGHVRPEDIFYRRILELSYKLRTKVTVLECGDIKQAGRVVEMHNFMAPERDRFQDHFDVQVWPNTEQDMAFYGFHHNEGSRCVIIQRGIRSSDSK
;
A
#
# COMPACT_ATOMS: atom_id res chain seq x y z
N MET A 1 -7.22 -13.35 24.55
CA MET A 1 -7.10 -11.88 24.73
C MET A 1 -6.96 -11.57 26.22
N PRO A 2 -6.01 -10.75 26.64
CA PRO A 2 -5.88 -10.38 28.06
C PRO A 2 -7.14 -9.64 28.53
N ARG A 3 -7.58 -9.93 29.76
CA ARG A 3 -8.76 -9.30 30.36
C ARG A 3 -8.44 -7.86 30.75
N ILE A 4 -9.39 -6.94 30.52
CA ILE A 4 -9.29 -5.56 31.03
C ILE A 4 -9.33 -5.62 32.57
N ARG A 5 -8.42 -4.92 33.22
CA ARG A 5 -8.37 -4.87 34.71
C ARG A 5 -9.64 -4.18 35.23
N PRO A 6 -10.31 -4.74 36.29
CA PRO A 6 -11.50 -4.11 36.87
C PRO A 6 -11.30 -2.66 37.28
N SER A 7 -10.12 -2.31 37.81
CA SER A 7 -9.76 -0.93 38.16
C SER A 7 -9.79 0.04 36.99
N ALA A 8 -9.33 -0.40 35.79
CA ALA A 8 -9.38 0.40 34.57
C ALA A 8 -10.83 0.62 34.12
N LEU A 9 -11.68 -0.41 34.24
CA LEU A 9 -13.10 -0.31 33.89
C LEU A 9 -13.85 0.66 34.82
N ILE A 10 -13.62 0.57 36.14
CA ILE A 10 -14.21 1.48 37.14
C ILE A 10 -13.76 2.93 36.85
N LYS A 11 -12.47 3.13 36.58
CA LYS A 11 -11.94 4.46 36.22
C LYS A 11 -12.59 5.00 34.95
N ALA A 12 -12.74 4.15 33.92
CA ALA A 12 -13.42 4.52 32.68
C ALA A 12 -14.85 5.00 32.93
N TYR A 13 -15.63 4.26 33.75
CA TYR A 13 -17.00 4.66 34.10
C TYR A 13 -17.08 6.00 34.86
N ARG A 14 -16.14 6.25 35.75
CA ARG A 14 -16.07 7.52 36.49
C ARG A 14 -15.75 8.71 35.57
N ASP A 15 -14.87 8.50 34.58
CA ASP A 15 -14.46 9.55 33.67
C ASP A 15 -15.54 9.89 32.64
N ASN A 16 -16.14 8.87 32.01
CA ASN A 16 -17.23 9.05 31.02
C ASN A 16 -17.95 7.71 30.79
N PRO A 17 -19.30 7.67 30.78
CA PRO A 17 -20.10 6.45 30.60
C PRO A 17 -19.91 5.75 29.24
N LEU A 18 -19.35 6.42 28.22
CA LEU A 18 -19.08 5.84 26.91
C LEU A 18 -17.68 5.17 26.83
N LEU A 19 -16.74 5.54 27.71
CA LEU A 19 -15.37 4.97 27.67
C LEU A 19 -15.33 3.46 27.86
N PRO A 20 -16.14 2.81 28.71
CA PRO A 20 -16.16 1.36 28.83
C PRO A 20 -16.49 0.63 27.51
N LEU A 21 -17.30 1.24 26.64
CA LEU A 21 -17.62 0.69 25.33
C LEU A 21 -16.37 0.63 24.42
N LEU A 22 -15.58 1.71 24.44
CA LEU A 22 -14.37 1.85 23.62
C LEU A 22 -13.19 1.05 24.20
N LEU A 23 -13.08 1.02 25.53
CA LEU A 23 -11.98 0.35 26.25
C LEU A 23 -11.86 -1.13 25.86
N LYS A 24 -12.95 -1.76 25.44
CA LYS A 24 -12.95 -3.14 24.98
C LYS A 24 -12.04 -3.37 23.77
N GLU A 25 -12.00 -2.42 22.83
CA GLU A 25 -11.16 -2.50 21.63
C GLU A 25 -9.82 -1.76 21.80
N CYS A 26 -9.83 -0.59 22.45
CA CYS A 26 -8.63 0.25 22.66
C CYS A 26 -7.63 -0.34 23.66
N ARG A 27 -8.07 -1.18 24.59
CA ARG A 27 -7.27 -1.83 25.64
C ARG A 27 -6.70 -0.89 26.69
N THR A 28 -6.36 0.35 26.37
CA THR A 28 -5.87 1.37 27.29
C THR A 28 -6.89 2.49 27.47
N LEU A 29 -6.90 3.11 28.66
CA LEU A 29 -7.82 4.22 28.95
C LEU A 29 -7.45 5.47 28.13
N GLU A 30 -6.18 5.68 27.87
CA GLU A 30 -5.66 6.78 27.06
C GLU A 30 -6.16 6.67 25.61
N SER A 31 -5.98 5.51 24.99
CA SER A 31 -6.46 5.24 23.64
C SER A 31 -7.98 5.38 23.55
N ALA A 32 -8.72 4.87 24.55
CA ALA A 32 -10.18 5.02 24.59
C ALA A 32 -10.63 6.49 24.70
N ARG A 33 -9.91 7.34 25.42
CA ARG A 33 -10.17 8.78 25.52
C ARG A 33 -9.91 9.48 24.17
N ASN A 34 -8.83 9.12 23.49
CA ASN A 34 -8.52 9.66 22.17
C ASN A 34 -9.59 9.28 21.14
N GLU A 35 -9.98 7.99 21.07
CA GLU A 35 -11.07 7.57 20.17
C GLU A 35 -12.39 8.27 20.53
N LEU A 36 -12.74 8.44 21.82
CA LEU A 36 -13.96 9.16 22.21
C LEU A 36 -13.94 10.62 21.76
N ARG A 37 -12.79 11.30 21.85
CA ARG A 37 -12.61 12.67 21.37
C ARG A 37 -12.88 12.75 19.85
N TRP A 38 -12.23 11.90 19.05
CA TRP A 38 -12.40 11.87 17.59
C TRP A 38 -13.84 11.56 17.18
N LEU A 39 -14.48 10.59 17.82
CA LEU A 39 -15.89 10.25 17.57
C LEU A 39 -16.81 11.42 17.93
N ARG A 40 -16.53 12.15 19.02
CA ARG A 40 -17.30 13.33 19.40
C ARG A 40 -17.14 14.47 18.40
N GLU A 41 -15.93 14.76 17.98
CA GLU A 41 -15.63 15.77 16.96
C GLU A 41 -16.34 15.44 15.64
N HIS A 42 -16.28 14.18 15.22
CA HIS A 42 -16.99 13.71 14.03
C HIS A 42 -18.52 13.85 14.16
N ALA A 43 -19.10 13.45 15.30
CA ALA A 43 -20.54 13.60 15.55
C ALA A 43 -20.99 15.07 15.47
N LEU A 44 -20.20 15.99 16.02
CA LEU A 44 -20.49 17.43 15.99
C LEU A 44 -20.41 17.98 14.56
N ARG A 45 -19.35 17.65 13.81
CA ARG A 45 -19.20 18.06 12.39
C ARG A 45 -20.38 17.59 11.54
N THR A 46 -20.73 16.32 11.65
CA THR A 46 -21.82 15.70 10.88
C THR A 46 -23.18 16.33 11.20
N SER A 47 -23.45 16.61 12.48
CA SER A 47 -24.70 17.26 12.91
C SER A 47 -24.80 18.70 12.36
N GLN A 48 -23.71 19.47 12.40
CA GLN A 48 -23.70 20.84 11.85
C GLN A 48 -23.97 20.87 10.35
N THR A 49 -23.44 19.92 9.59
CA THR A 49 -23.65 19.80 8.15
C THR A 49 -25.12 19.47 7.85
N ARG A 50 -25.74 18.55 8.59
CA ARG A 50 -27.14 18.17 8.45
C ARG A 50 -28.08 19.33 8.80
N THR A 51 -27.84 20.04 9.92
CA THR A 51 -28.66 21.18 10.33
C THR A 51 -28.64 22.32 9.29
N ARG A 52 -27.52 22.51 8.58
CA ARG A 52 -27.44 23.48 7.46
C ARG A 52 -28.27 23.05 6.25
N GLN A 53 -28.40 21.76 6.00
CA GLN A 53 -29.12 21.22 4.84
C GLN A 53 -30.62 21.02 5.10
N GLN A 54 -31.01 20.70 6.34
CA GLN A 54 -32.40 20.49 6.76
C GLN A 54 -32.60 20.99 8.21
N PRO A 55 -33.04 22.22 8.45
CA PRO A 55 -33.30 22.70 9.79
C PRO A 55 -34.57 22.06 10.37
N GLU A 56 -34.40 21.18 11.36
CA GLU A 56 -35.48 20.57 12.13
C GLU A 56 -36.03 21.57 13.18
N PRO A 57 -37.38 21.72 13.32
CA PRO A 57 -37.95 22.78 14.13
C PRO A 57 -37.87 22.60 15.65
N ASN A 58 -37.53 21.42 16.19
CA ASN A 58 -37.35 21.25 17.65
C ASN A 58 -36.71 19.91 18.05
N PRO A 59 -35.36 19.77 18.15
CA PRO A 59 -34.74 18.54 18.60
C PRO A 59 -34.86 18.36 20.12
N THR A 60 -35.67 17.40 20.59
CA THR A 60 -35.81 17.03 22.00
C THR A 60 -34.54 16.46 22.64
N ARG A 61 -33.59 16.03 21.84
CA ARG A 61 -32.20 15.69 22.23
C ARG A 61 -31.23 16.14 21.16
N PRO A 62 -30.02 16.64 21.51
CA PRO A 62 -29.04 17.00 20.51
C PRO A 62 -28.67 15.74 19.66
N GLU A 63 -28.96 15.79 18.37
CA GLU A 63 -28.76 14.69 17.39
C GLU A 63 -27.36 14.11 17.45
N TRP A 64 -26.34 14.97 17.62
CA TRP A 64 -24.95 14.55 17.73
C TRP A 64 -24.69 13.59 18.91
N LYS A 65 -25.40 13.69 20.05
CA LYS A 65 -25.23 12.78 21.19
C LYS A 65 -25.72 11.38 20.87
N MET A 66 -26.86 11.28 20.16
CA MET A 66 -27.39 9.98 19.72
C MET A 66 -26.45 9.33 18.70
N HIS A 67 -25.93 10.14 17.78
CA HIS A 67 -24.93 9.69 16.79
C HIS A 67 -23.66 9.20 17.49
N LEU A 68 -23.10 9.97 18.43
CA LEU A 68 -21.93 9.56 19.23
C LEU A 68 -22.16 8.22 19.95
N ILE A 69 -23.30 8.04 20.61
CA ILE A 69 -23.63 6.78 21.29
C ILE A 69 -23.68 5.61 20.29
N SER A 70 -24.28 5.83 19.13
CA SER A 70 -24.34 4.83 18.05
C SER A 70 -22.95 4.43 17.58
N MET A 71 -22.07 5.38 17.30
CA MET A 71 -20.68 5.14 16.90
C MET A 71 -19.87 4.37 17.98
N CYS A 72 -20.00 4.78 19.27
CA CYS A 72 -19.34 4.05 20.36
C CYS A 72 -19.85 2.60 20.47
N ARG A 73 -21.14 2.34 20.22
CA ARG A 73 -21.70 0.99 20.17
C ARG A 73 -21.17 0.17 19.00
N GLN A 74 -21.03 0.77 17.82
CA GLN A 74 -20.41 0.10 16.64
C GLN A 74 -18.96 -0.25 16.97
N ARG A 75 -18.20 0.69 17.50
CA ARG A 75 -16.80 0.48 17.89
C ARG A 75 -16.67 -0.64 18.94
N SER A 76 -17.54 -0.70 19.94
CA SER A 76 -17.54 -1.76 20.97
C SER A 76 -17.77 -3.17 20.42
N ARG A 77 -18.32 -3.29 19.21
CA ARG A 77 -18.49 -4.55 18.48
C ARG A 77 -17.28 -4.91 17.63
N GLY A 78 -16.24 -4.06 17.63
CA GLY A 78 -15.01 -4.24 16.86
C GLY A 78 -15.01 -3.56 15.51
N TYR A 79 -16.06 -2.78 15.16
CA TYR A 79 -16.07 -2.07 13.88
C TYR A 79 -14.90 -1.08 13.81
N PRO A 80 -14.12 -1.05 12.71
CA PRO A 80 -12.96 -0.19 12.59
C PRO A 80 -13.30 1.29 12.77
N LEU A 81 -12.47 2.01 13.52
CA LEU A 81 -12.66 3.43 13.78
C LEU A 81 -12.70 4.24 12.49
N GLN A 82 -11.81 3.96 11.56
CA GLN A 82 -11.69 4.64 10.28
C GLN A 82 -12.92 4.45 9.38
N TYR A 83 -13.58 3.29 9.46
CA TYR A 83 -14.86 3.11 8.77
C TYR A 83 -16.01 3.88 9.42
N ILE A 84 -15.92 4.14 10.74
CA ILE A 84 -16.89 4.99 11.45
C ILE A 84 -16.66 6.46 11.11
N LEU A 85 -15.42 6.93 11.16
CA LEU A 85 -15.04 8.31 10.85
C LEU A 85 -15.16 8.60 9.36
N GLY A 86 -14.90 7.60 8.51
CA GLY A 86 -14.99 7.72 7.06
C GLY A 86 -13.67 8.06 6.38
N ASP A 87 -12.64 8.38 7.14
CA ASP A 87 -11.32 8.80 6.66
C ASP A 87 -10.18 8.35 7.57
N GLN A 88 -8.95 8.50 7.08
CA GLN A 88 -7.68 8.27 7.78
C GLN A 88 -6.64 9.27 7.25
N PRO A 89 -5.98 10.06 8.10
CA PRO A 89 -4.80 10.83 7.70
C PRO A 89 -3.70 9.91 7.18
N PHE A 90 -3.00 10.33 6.12
CA PHE A 90 -1.87 9.59 5.54
C PHE A 90 -0.87 10.60 4.95
N GLY A 91 0.21 10.90 5.66
CA GLY A 91 1.00 12.11 5.45
C GLY A 91 0.12 13.34 5.58
N ASP A 92 0.25 14.27 4.65
CA ASP A 92 -0.59 15.49 4.59
C ASP A 92 -1.94 15.27 3.86
N LEU A 93 -2.25 14.02 3.48
CA LEU A 93 -3.46 13.66 2.75
C LEU A 93 -4.57 13.15 3.68
N GLU A 94 -5.81 13.27 3.23
CA GLU A 94 -6.99 12.68 3.85
C GLU A 94 -7.50 11.52 2.99
N ILE A 95 -7.35 10.28 3.46
CA ILE A 95 -7.73 9.09 2.71
C ILE A 95 -9.08 8.57 3.18
N LEU A 96 -10.08 8.63 2.32
CA LEU A 96 -11.40 8.08 2.59
C LEU A 96 -11.30 6.56 2.80
N CYS A 97 -11.94 6.09 3.88
CA CYS A 97 -11.99 4.68 4.24
C CYS A 97 -13.41 4.13 4.10
N ARG A 98 -13.58 3.02 3.39
CA ARG A 98 -14.87 2.37 3.17
C ARG A 98 -14.77 0.86 3.36
N PRO A 99 -15.81 0.21 3.89
CA PRO A 99 -15.86 -1.25 4.04
C PRO A 99 -15.55 -1.97 2.72
N GLY A 100 -14.71 -2.98 2.80
CA GLY A 100 -14.29 -3.79 1.66
C GLY A 100 -13.03 -3.30 0.95
N VAL A 101 -12.36 -2.25 1.46
CA VAL A 101 -11.02 -1.83 1.07
C VAL A 101 -10.16 -1.70 2.32
N LEU A 102 -8.90 -2.12 2.24
CA LEU A 102 -7.96 -2.08 3.37
C LEU A 102 -7.78 -0.64 3.88
N ILE A 103 -7.78 -0.48 5.20
CA ILE A 103 -7.52 0.81 5.85
C ILE A 103 -6.01 1.09 5.78
N PRO A 104 -5.57 2.30 5.36
CA PRO A 104 -4.16 2.69 5.38
C PRO A 104 -3.51 2.50 6.76
N ARG A 105 -2.25 2.05 6.78
CA ARG A 105 -1.50 1.82 8.02
C ARG A 105 -0.42 2.88 8.22
N PRO A 106 -0.16 3.31 9.48
CA PRO A 106 0.93 4.26 9.76
C PRO A 106 2.31 3.74 9.33
N ASP A 107 2.55 2.43 9.45
CA ASP A 107 3.80 1.81 9.02
C ASP A 107 4.00 2.00 7.51
N THR A 108 2.95 1.77 6.71
CA THR A 108 2.96 1.99 5.25
C THR A 108 3.31 3.44 4.90
N GLU A 109 2.77 4.42 5.63
CA GLU A 109 3.12 5.83 5.45
C GLU A 109 4.63 6.07 5.59
N SER A 110 5.23 5.49 6.63
CA SER A 110 6.67 5.60 6.89
C SER A 110 7.50 5.02 5.73
N TYR A 111 7.08 3.89 5.16
CA TYR A 111 7.75 3.26 4.02
C TYR A 111 7.64 4.11 2.75
N VAL A 112 6.51 4.75 2.52
CA VAL A 112 6.31 5.67 1.38
C VAL A 112 7.22 6.88 1.49
N ILE A 113 7.33 7.49 2.68
CA ILE A 113 8.22 8.62 2.93
C ILE A 113 9.69 8.22 2.68
N GLN A 114 10.09 7.04 3.15
CA GLN A 114 11.44 6.52 2.91
C GLN A 114 11.69 6.26 1.42
N ALA A 115 10.73 5.66 0.70
CA ALA A 115 10.83 5.44 -0.74
C ALA A 115 11.00 6.75 -1.52
N ALA A 116 10.23 7.79 -1.18
CA ALA A 116 10.36 9.11 -1.80
C ALA A 116 11.76 9.71 -1.58
N LYS A 117 12.31 9.64 -0.36
CA LYS A 117 13.68 10.10 -0.05
C LYS A 117 14.74 9.39 -0.90
N LEU A 118 14.61 8.06 -1.07
CA LEU A 118 15.54 7.29 -1.90
C LEU A 118 15.51 7.72 -3.36
N VAL A 119 14.33 7.92 -3.91
CA VAL A 119 14.15 8.42 -5.30
C VAL A 119 14.79 9.80 -5.47
N GLU A 120 14.61 10.71 -4.51
CA GLU A 120 15.22 12.03 -4.53
C GLU A 120 16.74 11.95 -4.47
N GLN A 121 17.30 11.11 -3.60
CA GLN A 121 18.76 10.92 -3.47
C GLN A 121 19.36 10.38 -4.76
N MET A 122 18.72 9.40 -5.40
CA MET A 122 19.17 8.86 -6.68
C MET A 122 19.18 9.91 -7.79
N ALA A 123 18.14 10.74 -7.88
CA ALA A 123 18.07 11.81 -8.86
C ALA A 123 19.19 12.84 -8.67
N MET A 124 19.52 13.19 -7.42
CA MET A 124 20.62 14.09 -7.09
C MET A 124 21.98 13.49 -7.51
N THR A 125 22.22 12.21 -7.22
CA THR A 125 23.46 11.53 -7.59
C THR A 125 23.64 11.47 -9.10
N THR A 126 22.58 11.19 -9.84
CA THR A 126 22.60 11.18 -11.32
C THR A 126 22.86 12.56 -11.89
N ALA A 127 22.27 13.62 -11.32
CA ALA A 127 22.51 15.00 -11.77
C ALA A 127 23.97 15.44 -11.55
N MET A 128 24.58 15.06 -10.43
CA MET A 128 25.99 15.37 -10.14
C MET A 128 26.99 14.66 -11.05
N SER A 129 26.65 13.46 -11.54
CA SER A 129 27.50 12.69 -12.47
C SER A 129 27.38 13.11 -13.93
N SER A 130 26.35 13.89 -14.31
CA SER A 130 26.05 14.31 -15.69
C SER A 130 26.58 15.71 -16.04
N GLU A 131 27.35 16.41 -15.18
CA GLU A 131 27.90 17.75 -15.48
C GLU A 131 28.98 17.79 -16.58
N SER A 132 29.29 16.68 -17.24
CA SER A 132 30.21 16.65 -18.40
C SER A 132 29.45 16.40 -19.71
N SER A 133 29.36 17.49 -20.50
CA SER A 133 29.08 17.53 -21.94
C SER A 133 27.68 17.16 -22.44
N SER A 134 26.93 18.19 -22.76
CA SER A 134 26.31 18.47 -24.06
C SER A 134 25.13 19.45 -23.93
N THR A 135 25.12 20.45 -24.81
CA THR A 135 24.15 21.56 -24.88
C THR A 135 22.79 21.18 -25.49
N ASP A 136 22.53 19.91 -25.69
CA ASP A 136 21.23 19.45 -26.18
C ASP A 136 20.27 19.29 -24.99
N LYS A 137 19.29 20.17 -24.92
CA LYS A 137 18.15 20.12 -24.00
C LYS A 137 17.25 18.93 -24.37
N ILE A 138 17.68 17.72 -24.00
CA ILE A 138 16.78 16.55 -24.00
C ILE A 138 15.83 16.77 -22.82
N ASP A 139 14.54 16.77 -23.12
CA ASP A 139 13.48 16.86 -22.10
C ASP A 139 13.69 15.73 -21.08
N PRO A 140 13.79 16.01 -19.78
CA PRO A 140 14.10 14.98 -18.80
C PRO A 140 13.05 13.90 -18.82
N LYS A 141 13.47 12.63 -18.93
CA LYS A 141 12.56 11.48 -18.91
C LYS A 141 11.65 11.53 -17.68
N PRO A 142 10.36 11.14 -17.82
CA PRO A 142 9.44 11.13 -16.71
C PRO A 142 9.89 10.11 -15.65
N LEU A 143 9.80 10.50 -14.37
CA LEU A 143 9.94 9.58 -13.25
C LEU A 143 8.74 8.63 -13.24
N ARG A 144 8.99 7.32 -13.37
CA ARG A 144 7.96 6.28 -13.47
C ARG A 144 7.85 5.49 -12.18
N ILE A 145 6.67 5.49 -11.58
CA ILE A 145 6.37 4.83 -10.30
C ILE A 145 5.24 3.83 -10.49
N LEU A 146 5.41 2.65 -9.93
CA LEU A 146 4.44 1.57 -9.94
C LEU A 146 4.08 1.16 -8.51
N ASP A 147 2.80 1.28 -8.15
CA ASP A 147 2.23 0.84 -6.88
C ASP A 147 1.35 -0.39 -7.12
N LEU A 148 1.82 -1.57 -6.72
CA LEU A 148 1.11 -2.83 -6.85
C LEU A 148 0.31 -3.13 -5.58
N CYS A 149 -0.95 -3.57 -5.75
CA CYS A 149 -1.94 -3.74 -4.67
C CYS A 149 -2.28 -2.40 -3.99
N THR A 150 -2.58 -1.38 -4.81
CA THR A 150 -2.73 0.02 -4.39
C THR A 150 -3.86 0.27 -3.38
N GLY A 151 -4.88 -0.59 -3.31
CA GLY A 151 -5.99 -0.49 -2.35
C GLY A 151 -6.74 0.84 -2.45
N THR A 152 -6.65 1.66 -1.40
CA THR A 152 -7.24 3.01 -1.35
C THR A 152 -6.52 4.04 -2.22
N GLY A 153 -5.38 3.68 -2.83
CA GLY A 153 -4.51 4.62 -3.54
C GLY A 153 -3.59 5.44 -2.62
N CYS A 154 -3.56 5.19 -1.32
CA CYS A 154 -2.83 6.03 -0.36
C CYS A 154 -1.34 6.13 -0.67
N ILE A 155 -0.69 5.03 -1.08
CA ILE A 155 0.72 5.00 -1.49
C ILE A 155 0.93 5.86 -2.74
N THR A 156 0.17 5.59 -3.79
CA THR A 156 0.18 6.33 -5.07
C THR A 156 0.03 7.84 -4.86
N LEU A 157 -0.98 8.25 -4.07
CA LEU A 157 -1.30 9.65 -3.82
C LEU A 157 -0.21 10.34 -3.00
N LEU A 158 0.31 9.70 -1.95
CA LEU A 158 1.35 10.28 -1.11
C LEU A 158 2.68 10.40 -1.86
N LEU A 159 3.07 9.41 -2.68
CA LEU A 159 4.26 9.53 -3.55
C LEU A 159 4.14 10.71 -4.50
N HIS A 160 2.97 10.92 -5.12
CA HIS A 160 2.76 12.08 -5.96
C HIS A 160 2.89 13.39 -5.16
N ALA A 161 2.26 13.49 -3.97
CA ALA A 161 2.36 14.68 -3.13
C ALA A 161 3.80 15.03 -2.77
N LEU A 162 4.61 14.02 -2.41
CA LEU A 162 6.00 14.20 -1.99
C LEU A 162 6.94 14.54 -3.17
N LEU A 163 6.73 13.93 -4.34
CA LEU A 163 7.67 14.00 -5.45
C LEU A 163 7.32 15.08 -6.49
N SER A 164 6.03 15.42 -6.67
CA SER A 164 5.60 16.39 -7.68
C SER A 164 6.19 17.79 -7.52
N PRO A 165 6.59 18.29 -6.33
CA PRO A 165 7.25 19.58 -6.20
C PRO A 165 8.65 19.63 -6.84
N ARG A 166 9.33 18.47 -6.93
CA ARG A 166 10.71 18.37 -7.46
C ARG A 166 10.79 17.83 -8.87
N PHE A 167 9.84 16.95 -9.25
CA PHE A 167 9.83 16.29 -10.56
C PHE A 167 8.73 16.88 -11.45
N LYS A 168 9.12 17.56 -12.52
CA LYS A 168 8.17 18.16 -13.48
C LYS A 168 7.42 17.10 -14.28
N HIS A 169 8.08 16.01 -14.62
CA HIS A 169 7.51 14.89 -15.38
C HIS A 169 7.44 13.67 -14.44
N LEU A 170 6.22 13.36 -13.98
CA LEU A 170 5.95 12.29 -13.04
C LEU A 170 4.79 11.44 -13.57
N ARG A 171 4.96 10.12 -13.57
CA ARG A 171 3.91 9.16 -13.89
C ARG A 171 3.80 8.15 -12.77
N VAL A 172 2.65 8.07 -12.14
CA VAL A 172 2.38 7.13 -11.05
C VAL A 172 1.22 6.23 -11.44
N MET A 173 1.44 4.93 -11.44
CA MET A 173 0.43 3.94 -11.74
C MET A 173 0.11 3.11 -10.49
N GLY A 174 -1.16 3.10 -10.07
CA GLY A 174 -1.69 2.20 -9.05
C GLY A 174 -2.44 1.02 -9.69
N ILE A 175 -2.08 -0.19 -9.30
CA ILE A 175 -2.71 -1.43 -9.79
C ILE A 175 -3.37 -2.17 -8.63
N ASP A 176 -4.61 -2.64 -8.83
CA ASP A 176 -5.32 -3.51 -7.91
C ASP A 176 -6.24 -4.47 -8.67
N ILE A 177 -6.47 -5.63 -8.11
CA ILE A 177 -7.42 -6.61 -8.67
C ILE A 177 -8.88 -6.20 -8.39
N SER A 178 -9.12 -5.46 -7.31
CA SER A 178 -10.44 -5.08 -6.81
C SER A 178 -10.95 -3.80 -7.48
N SER A 179 -12.02 -3.91 -8.27
CA SER A 179 -12.73 -2.74 -8.85
C SER A 179 -13.22 -1.77 -7.77
N LYS A 180 -13.62 -2.31 -6.60
CA LYS A 180 -14.05 -1.52 -5.44
C LYS A 180 -12.90 -0.69 -4.84
N ALA A 181 -11.70 -1.27 -4.75
CA ALA A 181 -10.51 -0.56 -4.30
C ALA A 181 -10.16 0.58 -5.26
N LEU A 182 -10.12 0.30 -6.56
CA LEU A 182 -9.83 1.31 -7.59
C LEU A 182 -10.88 2.43 -7.65
N SER A 183 -12.16 2.09 -7.47
CA SER A 183 -13.21 3.11 -7.36
C SER A 183 -12.97 4.04 -6.16
N LEU A 184 -12.53 3.48 -5.02
CA LEU A 184 -12.20 4.29 -3.84
C LEU A 184 -10.90 5.09 -4.05
N ALA A 185 -9.89 4.51 -4.70
CA ALA A 185 -8.63 5.20 -5.02
C ALA A 185 -8.88 6.44 -5.91
N ARG A 186 -9.72 6.33 -6.94
CA ARG A 186 -10.13 7.48 -7.77
C ARG A 186 -10.89 8.54 -6.95
N LYS A 187 -11.80 8.12 -6.06
CA LYS A 187 -12.49 9.05 -5.14
C LYS A 187 -11.52 9.74 -4.19
N ASN A 188 -10.47 9.06 -3.74
CA ASN A 188 -9.44 9.65 -2.91
C ASN A 188 -8.59 10.66 -3.67
N LEU A 189 -8.29 10.41 -4.94
CA LEU A 189 -7.65 11.39 -5.83
C LEU A 189 -8.51 12.65 -5.95
N ASP A 190 -9.79 12.49 -6.33
CA ASP A 190 -10.72 13.61 -6.49
C ASP A 190 -10.91 14.39 -5.18
N HIS A 191 -11.05 13.67 -4.06
CA HIS A 191 -11.22 14.27 -2.74
C HIS A 191 -10.03 15.16 -2.37
N ASN A 192 -8.80 14.66 -2.49
CA ASN A 192 -7.58 15.41 -2.14
C ASN A 192 -7.31 16.58 -3.12
N LEU A 193 -7.70 16.45 -4.39
CA LEU A 193 -7.70 17.57 -5.35
C LEU A 193 -8.68 18.67 -4.91
N GLN A 194 -9.92 18.32 -4.54
CA GLN A 194 -10.94 19.26 -4.09
C GLN A 194 -10.56 19.94 -2.77
N GLN A 195 -9.84 19.25 -1.88
CA GLN A 195 -9.34 19.82 -0.63
C GLN A 195 -8.06 20.67 -0.83
N GLY A 196 -7.48 20.69 -2.03
CA GLY A 196 -6.21 21.38 -2.31
C GLY A 196 -4.98 20.71 -1.68
N LEU A 197 -5.09 19.44 -1.27
CA LEU A 197 -4.01 18.65 -0.69
C LEU A 197 -3.13 18.02 -1.77
N LEU A 198 -3.62 17.94 -3.01
CA LEU A 198 -2.89 17.54 -4.20
C LEU A 198 -2.91 18.66 -5.24
N THR A 199 -1.84 18.77 -6.01
CA THR A 199 -1.80 19.68 -7.16
C THR A 199 -2.67 19.15 -8.30
N HIS A 200 -3.18 20.04 -9.15
CA HIS A 200 -4.02 19.65 -10.30
C HIS A 200 -3.33 18.66 -11.25
N ARG A 201 -2.00 18.66 -11.30
CA ARG A 201 -1.22 17.68 -12.07
C ARG A 201 -1.50 16.23 -11.67
N ALA A 202 -1.91 15.98 -10.43
CA ALA A 202 -2.23 14.62 -9.99
C ALA A 202 -3.28 13.94 -10.86
N SER A 203 -4.23 14.70 -11.43
CA SER A 203 -5.26 14.17 -12.35
C SER A 203 -4.71 13.62 -13.66
N THR A 204 -3.54 14.07 -14.10
CA THR A 204 -2.86 13.63 -15.32
C THR A 204 -1.69 12.70 -15.03
N ASP A 205 -1.00 12.93 -13.92
CA ASP A 205 0.19 12.16 -13.53
C ASP A 205 -0.16 10.78 -12.95
N ILE A 206 -1.39 10.61 -12.39
CA ILE A 206 -1.82 9.39 -11.70
C ILE A 206 -2.83 8.61 -12.54
N GLN A 207 -2.59 7.30 -12.67
CA GLN A 207 -3.50 6.36 -13.32
C GLN A 207 -3.78 5.15 -12.42
N PHE A 208 -5.01 4.65 -12.46
CA PHE A 208 -5.41 3.44 -11.74
C PHE A 208 -5.95 2.39 -12.70
N HIS A 209 -5.33 1.20 -12.69
CA HIS A 209 -5.66 0.10 -13.58
C HIS A 209 -6.04 -1.16 -12.81
N ARG A 210 -7.03 -1.90 -13.35
CA ARG A 210 -7.42 -3.20 -12.81
C ARG A 210 -6.57 -4.28 -13.45
N ALA A 211 -5.79 -5.02 -12.63
CA ALA A 211 -5.06 -6.18 -13.11
C ALA A 211 -4.76 -7.17 -11.98
N ASP A 212 -4.55 -8.44 -12.34
CA ASP A 212 -4.07 -9.48 -11.42
C ASP A 212 -2.54 -9.50 -11.43
N VAL A 213 -1.95 -9.15 -10.29
CA VAL A 213 -0.48 -9.17 -10.08
C VAL A 213 0.06 -10.59 -10.15
N LEU A 214 -0.67 -11.58 -9.65
CA LEU A 214 -0.24 -12.98 -9.66
C LEU A 214 -0.34 -13.62 -11.06
N GLY A 215 -1.24 -13.08 -11.92
CA GLY A 215 -1.46 -13.63 -13.25
C GLY A 215 -1.99 -15.07 -13.22
N LEU A 216 -2.73 -15.43 -12.17
CA LEU A 216 -3.31 -16.76 -12.06
C LEU A 216 -4.38 -16.94 -13.13
N PRO A 217 -4.46 -18.13 -13.78
CA PRO A 217 -5.55 -18.41 -14.70
C PRO A 217 -6.88 -18.25 -13.95
N THR A 218 -7.73 -17.35 -14.40
CA THR A 218 -9.11 -17.28 -13.93
C THR A 218 -9.79 -18.57 -14.37
N GLY A 219 -9.88 -19.53 -13.43
CA GLY A 219 -10.59 -20.80 -13.69
C GLY A 219 -12.04 -20.47 -14.02
N GLY A 220 -12.41 -20.66 -15.27
CA GLY A 220 -13.81 -20.62 -15.67
C GLY A 220 -14.58 -21.68 -14.91
N GLY A 221 -15.53 -21.28 -14.06
CA GLY A 221 -16.45 -22.20 -13.40
C GLY A 221 -16.68 -21.87 -11.92
N GLY A 222 -17.50 -20.90 -11.63
CA GLY A 222 -18.05 -20.62 -10.32
C GLY A 222 -19.33 -19.82 -10.49
N SER A 223 -20.47 -20.51 -10.74
CA SER A 223 -21.79 -19.93 -10.70
C SER A 223 -22.10 -19.38 -9.33
N GLY A 224 -22.22 -18.08 -9.21
CA GLY A 224 -22.60 -17.40 -7.97
C GLY A 224 -22.75 -15.92 -8.13
N GLY A 225 -23.92 -15.45 -8.63
CA GLY A 225 -24.49 -14.14 -8.31
C GLY A 225 -23.85 -12.89 -8.88
N GLY A 226 -24.27 -12.51 -10.07
CA GLY A 226 -24.64 -11.16 -10.47
C GLY A 226 -23.69 -10.01 -10.22
N ASP A 227 -22.76 -9.75 -11.13
CA ASP A 227 -22.37 -8.42 -11.61
C ASP A 227 -21.79 -8.62 -13.02
N ASP A 228 -22.30 -7.88 -14.01
CA ASP A 228 -22.08 -8.05 -15.46
C ASP A 228 -20.66 -7.65 -15.96
N ASP A 229 -19.61 -7.72 -15.14
CA ASP A 229 -18.25 -7.31 -15.47
C ASP A 229 -17.23 -8.47 -15.58
N ASP A 230 -17.65 -9.65 -15.99
CA ASP A 230 -16.78 -10.83 -16.10
C ASP A 230 -16.05 -10.95 -17.46
N GLU A 231 -15.60 -9.85 -18.04
CA GLU A 231 -14.44 -9.87 -18.93
C GLU A 231 -13.22 -10.15 -18.06
N GLY A 232 -12.54 -11.29 -18.30
CA GLY A 232 -11.46 -11.79 -17.44
C GLY A 232 -10.44 -10.72 -17.06
N ILE A 233 -10.13 -10.62 -15.76
CA ILE A 233 -9.20 -9.60 -15.23
C ILE A 233 -7.87 -9.74 -15.96
N PRO A 234 -7.34 -8.67 -16.60
CA PRO A 234 -6.09 -8.75 -17.33
C PRO A 234 -4.92 -9.07 -16.39
N ASN A 235 -3.96 -9.83 -16.89
CA ASN A 235 -2.68 -10.00 -16.21
C ASN A 235 -1.96 -8.64 -16.16
N VAL A 236 -1.30 -8.36 -15.06
CA VAL A 236 -0.51 -7.14 -14.85
C VAL A 236 0.50 -6.90 -15.97
N GLU A 237 1.11 -7.94 -16.54
CA GLU A 237 2.08 -7.81 -17.64
C GLU A 237 1.50 -7.16 -18.90
N LYS A 238 0.23 -7.43 -19.20
CA LYS A 238 -0.46 -6.79 -20.33
C LYS A 238 -0.59 -5.28 -20.10
N ILE A 239 -1.00 -4.87 -18.90
CA ILE A 239 -1.11 -3.45 -18.56
C ILE A 239 0.26 -2.77 -18.58
N LEU A 240 1.29 -3.43 -18.07
CA LEU A 240 2.64 -2.87 -18.03
C LEU A 240 3.25 -2.72 -19.43
N SER A 241 3.05 -3.68 -20.35
CA SER A 241 3.52 -3.55 -21.74
C SER A 241 2.84 -2.36 -22.42
N GLU A 242 1.52 -2.24 -22.31
CA GLU A 242 0.78 -1.11 -22.90
C GLU A 242 1.23 0.26 -22.33
N TYR A 243 1.68 0.30 -21.07
CA TYR A 243 2.12 1.53 -20.40
C TYR A 243 3.55 1.92 -20.74
N PHE A 244 4.46 0.95 -20.83
CA PHE A 244 5.88 1.20 -21.10
C PHE A 244 6.22 1.24 -22.60
N ASP A 245 5.41 0.60 -23.47
CA ASP A 245 5.64 0.51 -24.93
C ASP A 245 4.94 1.65 -25.73
N GLN A 246 4.50 2.74 -25.11
CA GLN A 246 3.85 3.87 -25.81
C GLN A 246 4.80 4.44 -26.89
N PRO A 247 4.43 4.37 -28.19
CA PRO A 247 5.23 4.94 -29.27
C PRO A 247 5.17 6.47 -29.21
N GLY A 248 6.23 7.10 -28.76
CA GLY A 248 6.32 8.57 -28.69
C GLY A 248 7.52 9.09 -27.93
N GLU A 249 8.17 8.26 -27.11
CA GLU A 249 9.31 8.68 -26.28
C GLU A 249 10.66 8.04 -26.66
N THR A 250 10.65 7.03 -27.55
CA THR A 250 11.88 6.47 -28.12
C THR A 250 11.75 6.42 -29.64
N GLY A 251 12.39 7.35 -30.34
CA GLY A 251 12.59 7.29 -31.77
C GLY A 251 13.53 6.16 -32.19
N THR A 252 13.15 4.90 -31.93
CA THR A 252 13.95 3.74 -32.32
C THR A 252 13.12 2.77 -33.14
N SER A 253 13.72 2.41 -34.29
CA SER A 253 13.28 1.42 -35.26
C SER A 253 12.79 0.11 -34.62
N GLU A 254 11.86 -0.57 -35.30
CA GLU A 254 11.25 -1.86 -34.96
C GLU A 254 12.25 -3.03 -34.68
N ASP A 255 13.55 -2.81 -34.89
CA ASP A 255 14.62 -3.79 -34.75
C ASP A 255 15.55 -3.57 -33.54
N ALA A 256 15.23 -2.64 -32.60
CA ALA A 256 16.07 -2.42 -31.43
C ALA A 256 15.83 -3.53 -30.40
N PRO A 257 16.90 -4.19 -29.89
CA PRO A 257 16.76 -5.18 -28.83
C PRO A 257 16.12 -4.55 -27.59
N LEU A 258 15.24 -5.30 -26.90
CA LEU A 258 14.58 -4.97 -25.62
C LEU A 258 15.55 -4.63 -24.44
N ASP A 259 16.78 -4.25 -24.71
CA ASP A 259 17.91 -4.18 -23.79
C ASP A 259 18.18 -2.79 -23.21
N LEU A 260 17.30 -1.80 -23.43
CA LEU A 260 17.74 -0.41 -23.25
C LEU A 260 16.94 0.34 -22.20
N GLU A 261 17.32 0.46 -21.01
CA GLU A 261 16.96 1.39 -19.93
C GLU A 261 15.94 0.89 -18.91
N PRO A 262 16.10 1.29 -17.63
CA PRO A 262 15.15 0.97 -16.59
C PRO A 262 13.75 1.45 -16.96
N GLY A 263 12.79 0.55 -17.09
CA GLY A 263 11.40 0.89 -17.42
C GLY A 263 10.67 1.51 -16.24
N CYS A 264 11.16 1.29 -15.00
CA CYS A 264 10.52 1.74 -13.77
C CYS A 264 11.57 2.29 -12.79
N ASP A 265 11.34 3.48 -12.24
CA ASP A 265 12.25 4.09 -11.26
C ASP A 265 11.95 3.58 -9.85
N LEU A 266 10.67 3.46 -9.48
CA LEU A 266 10.22 2.94 -8.18
C LEU A 266 9.08 1.95 -8.37
N LEU A 267 9.24 0.74 -7.86
CA LEU A 267 8.18 -0.23 -7.65
C LEU A 267 7.96 -0.37 -6.14
N ILE A 268 6.74 -0.10 -5.69
CA ILE A 268 6.35 -0.24 -4.28
C ILE A 268 5.12 -1.11 -4.16
N SER A 269 5.03 -1.88 -3.08
CA SER A 269 3.85 -2.69 -2.83
C SER A 269 3.64 -2.97 -1.34
N ASN A 270 2.37 -2.91 -0.92
CA ASN A 270 1.87 -3.51 0.31
C ASN A 270 0.94 -4.67 -0.08
N PRO A 271 1.48 -5.85 -0.42
CA PRO A 271 0.67 -6.98 -0.89
C PRO A 271 0.00 -7.71 0.26
N PRO A 272 -0.99 -8.58 0.00
CA PRO A 272 -1.46 -9.52 1.01
C PRO A 272 -0.32 -10.43 1.48
N TYR A 273 -0.05 -10.46 2.80
CA TYR A 273 1.08 -11.18 3.38
C TYR A 273 0.77 -11.97 4.67
N ILE A 274 -0.48 -11.95 5.12
CA ILE A 274 -0.87 -12.65 6.34
C ILE A 274 -1.08 -14.12 6.03
N SER A 275 -0.44 -15.01 6.80
CA SER A 275 -0.66 -16.44 6.66
C SER A 275 -2.10 -16.83 7.01
N THR A 276 -2.62 -17.89 6.40
CA THR A 276 -3.96 -18.41 6.74
C THR A 276 -4.03 -18.85 8.21
N SER A 277 -2.93 -19.30 8.79
CA SER A 277 -2.86 -19.68 10.20
C SER A 277 -2.99 -18.46 11.11
N ASP A 278 -2.25 -17.38 10.87
CA ASP A 278 -2.28 -16.16 11.67
C ASP A 278 -3.59 -15.40 11.55
N PHE A 279 -4.20 -15.49 10.38
CA PHE A 279 -5.55 -14.97 10.18
C PHE A 279 -6.60 -15.72 11.03
N ARG A 280 -6.43 -17.05 11.25
CA ARG A 280 -7.40 -17.88 11.99
C ARG A 280 -7.14 -17.96 13.48
N ASN A 281 -5.87 -18.04 13.90
CA ASN A 281 -5.48 -18.32 15.29
C ASN A 281 -5.64 -17.13 16.27
N GLY A 282 -5.97 -15.94 15.76
CA GLY A 282 -6.18 -14.74 16.57
C GLY A 282 -4.96 -13.83 16.68
N THR A 283 -3.85 -14.12 16.01
CA THR A 283 -2.69 -13.21 15.87
C THR A 283 -3.15 -11.92 15.18
N THR A 284 -3.88 -12.05 14.07
CA THR A 284 -4.51 -10.89 13.41
C THR A 284 -5.63 -10.33 14.28
N ALA A 285 -5.64 -9.01 14.48
CA ALA A 285 -6.63 -8.31 15.30
C ALA A 285 -8.07 -8.64 14.88
N ARG A 286 -8.98 -8.72 15.87
CA ARG A 286 -10.36 -9.09 15.65
C ARG A 286 -11.08 -8.16 14.67
N SER A 287 -10.89 -6.84 14.79
CA SER A 287 -11.50 -5.85 13.91
C SER A 287 -11.07 -6.05 12.46
N VAL A 288 -9.78 -6.30 12.23
CA VAL A 288 -9.22 -6.59 10.90
C VAL A 288 -9.87 -7.83 10.29
N ARG A 289 -9.88 -8.95 11.03
CA ARG A 289 -10.45 -10.23 10.53
C ARG A 289 -11.93 -10.18 10.21
N LEU A 290 -12.72 -9.38 10.95
CA LEU A 290 -14.18 -9.36 10.81
C LEU A 290 -14.66 -8.32 9.79
N PHE A 291 -13.92 -7.26 9.55
CA PHE A 291 -14.44 -6.10 8.85
C PHE A 291 -13.60 -5.66 7.65
N GLU A 292 -12.30 -6.00 7.61
CA GLU A 292 -11.46 -5.69 6.47
C GLU A 292 -11.46 -6.84 5.44
N PRO A 293 -11.24 -6.54 4.14
CA PRO A 293 -11.37 -7.56 3.10
C PRO A 293 -10.26 -8.62 3.21
N LYS A 294 -10.64 -9.88 3.31
CA LYS A 294 -9.69 -10.99 3.39
C LYS A 294 -8.75 -11.03 2.18
N LEU A 295 -9.22 -10.63 1.00
CA LEU A 295 -8.42 -10.57 -0.23
C LEU A 295 -7.19 -9.67 -0.09
N ALA A 296 -7.30 -8.57 0.66
CA ALA A 296 -6.20 -7.65 0.90
C ALA A 296 -5.26 -8.09 2.05
N LEU A 297 -5.59 -9.17 2.75
CA LEU A 297 -4.86 -9.62 3.94
C LEU A 297 -4.14 -10.95 3.72
N VAL A 298 -4.83 -11.91 3.09
CA VAL A 298 -4.37 -13.30 2.94
C VAL A 298 -4.26 -13.63 1.46
N PRO A 299 -3.08 -14.03 0.98
CA PRO A 299 -2.91 -14.46 -0.40
C PRO A 299 -3.86 -15.61 -0.77
N PRO A 300 -4.28 -15.72 -2.04
CA PRO A 300 -5.07 -16.85 -2.50
C PRO A 300 -4.27 -18.15 -2.33
N PRO A 301 -4.95 -19.29 -2.13
CA PRO A 301 -4.26 -20.57 -2.11
C PRO A 301 -3.60 -20.81 -3.47
N PRO A 302 -2.43 -21.48 -3.51
CA PRO A 302 -1.81 -21.85 -4.77
C PRO A 302 -2.78 -22.71 -5.59
N PRO A 303 -2.78 -22.59 -6.93
CA PRO A 303 -3.61 -23.43 -7.77
C PRO A 303 -3.30 -24.90 -7.49
N PRO A 304 -4.31 -25.80 -7.54
CA PRO A 304 -4.06 -27.23 -7.38
C PRO A 304 -3.05 -27.65 -8.43
N GLN A 305 -1.92 -28.22 -7.96
CA GLN A 305 -0.90 -28.75 -8.86
C GLN A 305 -1.56 -29.78 -9.78
N SER A 306 -1.62 -29.49 -11.07
CA SER A 306 -1.97 -30.50 -12.07
C SER A 306 -0.94 -31.62 -11.95
N ARG A 307 -1.39 -32.86 -11.79
CA ARG A 307 -0.55 -34.08 -11.63
C ARG A 307 0.41 -34.35 -12.82
N GLN A 308 0.59 -33.40 -13.73
CA GLN A 308 1.31 -33.56 -14.99
C GLN A 308 2.49 -32.61 -15.22
N SER A 309 2.97 -31.88 -14.20
CA SER A 309 4.29 -31.21 -14.31
C SER A 309 5.36 -32.09 -13.66
N PRO A 310 6.20 -32.81 -14.45
CA PRO A 310 7.20 -33.73 -13.90
C PRO A 310 8.52 -33.09 -13.56
N THR A 311 8.63 -31.79 -13.41
CA THR A 311 9.88 -31.16 -12.94
C THR A 311 9.59 -30.16 -11.82
N PRO A 312 9.78 -30.60 -10.54
CA PRO A 312 10.16 -29.62 -9.53
C PRO A 312 11.54 -29.12 -9.97
N THR A 313 11.67 -27.84 -10.27
CA THR A 313 13.00 -27.23 -10.39
C THR A 313 13.66 -27.39 -9.02
N PRO A 314 14.76 -28.14 -8.89
CA PRO A 314 15.25 -28.63 -7.59
C PRO A 314 15.88 -27.59 -6.68
N ALA A 315 15.87 -26.32 -7.03
CA ALA A 315 16.71 -25.31 -6.41
C ALA A 315 15.98 -24.27 -5.56
N MET A 316 14.64 -24.11 -5.64
CA MET A 316 13.92 -23.20 -4.75
C MET A 316 13.23 -23.98 -3.63
N GLY A 317 13.62 -23.73 -2.38
CA GLY A 317 12.84 -24.13 -1.21
C GLY A 317 11.37 -23.71 -1.38
N HIS A 318 10.41 -24.47 -0.87
CA HIS A 318 8.98 -24.18 -0.97
C HIS A 318 8.70 -22.74 -0.56
N VAL A 319 8.32 -21.88 -1.55
CA VAL A 319 7.80 -20.54 -1.27
C VAL A 319 6.52 -20.72 -0.44
N ARG A 320 6.46 -20.07 0.72
CA ARG A 320 5.29 -20.15 1.58
C ARG A 320 4.09 -19.47 0.91
N PRO A 321 2.86 -19.93 1.14
CA PRO A 321 1.67 -19.31 0.55
C PRO A 321 1.58 -17.81 0.82
N GLU A 322 1.97 -17.36 2.02
CA GLU A 322 1.99 -15.94 2.39
C GLU A 322 3.05 -15.11 1.68
N ASP A 323 4.04 -15.74 1.04
CA ASP A 323 5.15 -15.07 0.38
C ASP A 323 5.04 -15.07 -1.17
N ILE A 324 3.93 -15.58 -1.73
CA ILE A 324 3.74 -15.75 -3.18
C ILE A 324 3.77 -14.42 -3.95
N PHE A 325 3.22 -13.34 -3.37
CA PHE A 325 3.24 -12.02 -3.98
C PHE A 325 4.67 -11.48 -4.11
N TYR A 326 5.52 -11.68 -3.11
CA TYR A 326 6.90 -11.18 -3.15
C TYR A 326 7.68 -11.82 -4.29
N ARG A 327 7.56 -13.14 -4.48
CA ARG A 327 8.18 -13.82 -5.63
C ARG A 327 7.75 -13.16 -6.93
N ARG A 328 6.44 -12.99 -7.13
CA ARG A 328 5.91 -12.42 -8.37
C ARG A 328 6.33 -10.97 -8.57
N ILE A 329 6.33 -10.17 -7.53
CA ILE A 329 6.73 -8.76 -7.59
C ILE A 329 8.23 -8.64 -7.88
N LEU A 330 9.08 -9.50 -7.32
CA LEU A 330 10.50 -9.56 -7.65
C LEU A 330 10.72 -9.91 -9.14
N GLU A 331 9.98 -10.91 -9.67
CA GLU A 331 10.02 -11.24 -11.11
C GLU A 331 9.69 -10.01 -11.98
N LEU A 332 8.63 -9.28 -11.63
CA LEU A 332 8.24 -8.06 -12.33
C LEU A 332 9.29 -6.95 -12.18
N SER A 333 9.84 -6.76 -10.99
CA SER A 333 10.89 -5.78 -10.72
C SER A 333 12.13 -6.02 -11.59
N TYR A 334 12.57 -7.26 -11.71
CA TYR A 334 13.70 -7.61 -12.59
C TYR A 334 13.37 -7.40 -14.06
N LYS A 335 12.18 -7.83 -14.50
CA LYS A 335 11.72 -7.67 -15.88
C LYS A 335 11.65 -6.20 -16.29
N LEU A 336 11.16 -5.33 -15.41
CA LEU A 336 11.08 -3.89 -15.59
C LEU A 336 12.40 -3.16 -15.34
N ARG A 337 13.46 -3.87 -14.94
CA ARG A 337 14.75 -3.26 -14.55
C ARG A 337 14.57 -2.12 -13.55
N THR A 338 13.71 -2.33 -12.56
CA THR A 338 13.37 -1.32 -11.56
C THR A 338 14.59 -0.83 -10.80
N LYS A 339 14.74 0.49 -10.63
CA LYS A 339 15.87 1.08 -9.88
C LYS A 339 15.72 0.88 -8.38
N VAL A 340 14.51 1.12 -7.84
CA VAL A 340 14.18 0.91 -6.42
C VAL A 340 12.94 0.06 -6.29
N THR A 341 13.03 -1.01 -5.50
CA THR A 341 11.87 -1.83 -5.14
C THR A 341 11.66 -1.79 -3.63
N VAL A 342 10.44 -1.48 -3.18
CA VAL A 342 10.07 -1.40 -1.76
C VAL A 342 8.89 -2.31 -1.48
N LEU A 343 9.08 -3.30 -0.61
CA LEU A 343 8.11 -4.35 -0.31
C LEU A 343 7.78 -4.38 1.18
N GLU A 344 6.55 -4.00 1.54
CA GLU A 344 6.07 -4.13 2.93
C GLU A 344 5.90 -5.59 3.32
N CYS A 345 6.38 -5.95 4.52
CA CYS A 345 6.34 -7.30 5.10
C CYS A 345 5.71 -7.25 6.50
N GLY A 346 5.03 -8.32 6.90
CA GLY A 346 4.33 -8.38 8.17
C GLY A 346 5.24 -8.38 9.40
N ASP A 347 6.47 -8.89 9.26
CA ASP A 347 7.47 -8.93 10.33
C ASP A 347 8.89 -9.08 9.77
N ILE A 348 9.88 -9.01 10.67
CA ILE A 348 11.30 -9.16 10.32
C ILE A 348 11.65 -10.55 9.77
N LYS A 349 10.93 -11.61 10.17
CA LYS A 349 11.18 -12.97 9.67
C LYS A 349 10.70 -13.10 8.23
N GLN A 350 9.56 -12.50 7.90
CA GLN A 350 9.07 -12.45 6.54
C GLN A 350 10.00 -11.61 5.65
N ALA A 351 10.44 -10.45 6.13
CA ALA A 351 11.43 -9.63 5.43
C ALA A 351 12.72 -10.41 5.15
N GLY A 352 13.22 -11.18 6.12
CA GLY A 352 14.37 -12.08 5.91
C GLY A 352 14.15 -13.09 4.78
N ARG A 353 12.98 -13.73 4.71
CA ARG A 353 12.65 -14.66 3.62
C ARG A 353 12.57 -13.97 2.26
N VAL A 354 12.09 -12.72 2.22
CA VAL A 354 12.08 -11.94 0.97
C VAL A 354 13.48 -11.59 0.50
N VAL A 355 14.39 -11.25 1.42
CA VAL A 355 15.83 -11.06 1.11
C VAL A 355 16.47 -12.34 0.60
N GLU A 356 16.23 -13.49 1.24
CA GLU A 356 16.71 -14.80 0.77
C GLU A 356 16.18 -15.13 -0.64
N MET A 357 14.90 -14.85 -0.88
CA MET A 357 14.26 -15.03 -2.18
C MET A 357 14.93 -14.16 -3.26
N HIS A 358 15.17 -12.87 -2.95
CA HIS A 358 15.90 -11.96 -3.84
C HIS A 358 17.30 -12.52 -4.16
N ASN A 359 18.09 -12.88 -3.15
CA ASN A 359 19.45 -13.40 -3.33
C ASN A 359 19.50 -14.68 -4.19
N PHE A 360 18.46 -15.50 -4.10
CA PHE A 360 18.33 -16.68 -4.94
C PHE A 360 18.00 -16.34 -6.39
N MET A 361 17.10 -15.35 -6.61
CA MET A 361 16.61 -14.99 -7.94
C MET A 361 17.56 -14.07 -8.71
N ALA A 362 18.30 -13.20 -8.01
CA ALA A 362 19.15 -12.18 -8.61
C ALA A 362 20.33 -12.76 -9.44
N PRO A 363 21.08 -13.78 -8.99
CA PRO A 363 22.22 -14.32 -9.73
C PRO A 363 21.89 -14.90 -11.11
N GLU A 364 20.70 -15.49 -11.28
CA GLU A 364 20.27 -16.02 -12.58
C GLU A 364 20.04 -14.93 -13.63
N ARG A 365 19.93 -13.68 -13.18
CA ARG A 365 19.61 -12.49 -14.01
C ARG A 365 20.75 -11.50 -14.15
N ASP A 366 21.91 -11.78 -13.53
CA ASP A 366 23.10 -10.90 -13.57
C ASP A 366 23.87 -10.97 -14.92
N ARG A 367 23.15 -11.16 -16.03
CA ARG A 367 23.72 -11.05 -17.39
C ARG A 367 24.20 -9.62 -17.73
N PHE A 368 23.78 -8.63 -16.92
CA PHE A 368 24.05 -7.22 -17.13
C PHE A 368 25.02 -6.59 -16.14
N GLN A 369 25.69 -7.38 -15.27
CA GLN A 369 26.58 -6.88 -14.21
C GLN A 369 25.87 -5.93 -13.22
N ASP A 370 24.57 -6.09 -13.04
CA ASP A 370 23.80 -5.31 -12.06
C ASP A 370 24.29 -5.62 -10.63
N HIS A 371 24.48 -4.59 -9.84
CA HIS A 371 24.72 -4.70 -8.40
C HIS A 371 23.43 -4.34 -7.66
N PHE A 372 23.10 -5.10 -6.61
CA PHE A 372 21.94 -4.83 -5.78
C PHE A 372 22.38 -4.52 -4.35
N ASP A 373 21.93 -3.38 -3.81
CA ASP A 373 21.96 -3.11 -2.39
C ASP A 373 20.60 -3.47 -1.79
N VAL A 374 20.62 -4.35 -0.78
CA VAL A 374 19.40 -4.89 -0.18
C VAL A 374 19.41 -4.65 1.31
N GLN A 375 18.37 -3.98 1.80
CA GLN A 375 18.23 -3.70 3.21
C GLN A 375 16.81 -3.99 3.72
N VAL A 376 16.71 -4.39 4.99
CA VAL A 376 15.45 -4.43 5.73
C VAL A 376 15.33 -3.14 6.52
N TRP A 377 14.29 -2.35 6.24
CA TRP A 377 14.09 -1.06 6.90
C TRP A 377 12.83 -1.10 7.80
N PRO A 378 12.80 -0.41 8.95
CA PRO A 378 13.91 0.35 9.53
C PRO A 378 15.00 -0.58 10.10
N ASN A 379 16.26 -0.17 9.99
CA ASN A 379 17.42 -0.95 10.41
C ASN A 379 18.27 -0.25 11.48
N THR A 380 18.02 1.03 11.74
CA THR A 380 18.75 1.80 12.77
C THR A 380 17.85 2.08 13.97
N GLU A 381 18.46 2.26 15.16
CA GLU A 381 17.72 2.66 16.37
C GLU A 381 17.08 4.04 16.20
N GLN A 382 17.71 4.94 15.43
CA GLN A 382 17.21 6.27 15.14
C GLN A 382 15.93 6.21 14.29
N ASP A 383 15.93 5.42 13.21
CA ASP A 383 14.75 5.23 12.37
C ASP A 383 13.61 4.58 13.17
N MET A 384 13.92 3.55 13.96
CA MET A 384 12.93 2.89 14.81
C MET A 384 12.32 3.87 15.81
N ALA A 385 13.13 4.69 16.48
CA ALA A 385 12.64 5.68 17.44
C ALA A 385 11.82 6.78 16.76
N PHE A 386 12.29 7.28 15.61
CA PHE A 386 11.64 8.36 14.87
C PHE A 386 10.25 7.97 14.35
N TYR A 387 10.12 6.75 13.80
CA TYR A 387 8.87 6.25 13.24
C TYR A 387 8.06 5.38 14.21
N GLY A 388 8.50 5.19 15.46
CA GLY A 388 7.79 4.45 16.48
C GLY A 388 7.81 2.93 16.32
N PHE A 389 8.77 2.38 15.58
CA PHE A 389 8.95 0.94 15.44
C PHE A 389 9.64 0.32 16.66
N HIS A 390 9.35 -0.95 16.93
CA HIS A 390 9.99 -1.76 17.97
C HIS A 390 10.92 -2.81 17.35
N HIS A 391 12.06 -3.10 18.00
CA HIS A 391 13.12 -3.98 17.46
C HIS A 391 12.63 -5.35 16.95
N ASN A 392 11.69 -5.98 17.65
CA ASN A 392 11.24 -7.35 17.33
C ASN A 392 9.75 -7.44 16.96
N GLU A 393 9.04 -6.33 16.91
CA GLU A 393 7.60 -6.29 16.68
C GLU A 393 7.26 -5.31 15.54
N GLY A 394 6.17 -5.59 14.84
CA GLY A 394 5.65 -4.73 13.78
C GLY A 394 6.18 -5.07 12.38
N SER A 395 5.60 -4.41 11.41
CA SER A 395 5.92 -4.58 10.01
C SER A 395 7.34 -4.08 9.67
N ARG A 396 7.87 -4.53 8.55
CA ARG A 396 9.15 -4.11 7.98
C ARG A 396 8.97 -3.91 6.49
N CYS A 397 9.89 -3.20 5.84
CA CYS A 397 9.97 -3.28 4.39
C CYS A 397 11.35 -3.76 3.94
N VAL A 398 11.36 -4.47 2.81
CA VAL A 398 12.58 -4.80 2.08
C VAL A 398 12.76 -3.76 1.00
N ILE A 399 13.93 -3.11 1.00
CA ILE A 399 14.33 -2.12 0.01
C ILE A 399 15.46 -2.73 -0.82
N ILE A 400 15.28 -2.73 -2.14
CA ILE A 400 16.26 -3.25 -3.10
C ILE A 400 16.59 -2.11 -4.06
N GLN A 401 17.84 -1.69 -4.08
CA GLN A 401 18.34 -0.65 -4.99
C GLN A 401 19.26 -1.30 -6.03
N ARG A 402 18.96 -1.07 -7.30
CA ARG A 402 19.80 -1.51 -8.42
C ARG A 402 20.83 -0.44 -8.74
N GLY A 403 22.11 -0.78 -8.59
CA GLY A 403 23.25 0.03 -9.02
C GLY A 403 23.87 -0.51 -10.32
N ILE A 404 24.43 0.40 -11.10
CA ILE A 404 25.27 0.03 -12.26
C ILE A 404 26.72 0.05 -11.75
N ARG A 405 27.48 -1.03 -11.89
CA ARG A 405 28.92 -1.00 -11.64
C ARG A 405 29.55 -0.03 -12.63
N SER A 406 30.21 1.02 -12.14
CA SER A 406 31.09 1.82 -12.97
C SER A 406 32.20 0.92 -13.50
N SER A 407 32.48 0.98 -14.80
CA SER A 407 33.54 0.21 -15.47
C SER A 407 34.96 0.54 -15.00
N ASP A 408 35.15 1.38 -14.00
CA ASP A 408 36.42 2.01 -13.59
C ASP A 408 37.06 1.39 -12.33
N SER A 409 36.78 0.12 -12.02
CA SER A 409 37.54 -0.61 -11.00
C SER A 409 38.20 -1.85 -11.60
N LYS A 410 39.23 -1.62 -12.41
CA LYS A 410 40.28 -2.59 -12.71
C LYS A 410 41.59 -2.12 -12.12
#